data_ed7a039941eeae1bb6d6be08a8e9f1e2
#
_entry.id   ed7a039941eeae1bb6d6be08a8e9f1e2
#
_cell.length_a   1.000
_cell.length_b   1.000
_cell.length_c   1.000
_cell.angle_alpha   90.00
_cell.angle_beta   90.00
_cell.angle_gamma   90.00
#
_symmetry.space_group_name_H-M   'P 1'
#
loop_
_entity.id
_entity.type
_entity.pdbx_description
1 polymer ?
#
loop_
_entity_poly.entity_id
_entity_poly.type
_entity_poly.pdbx_seq_one_letter_code
_entity_poly.pdbx_strand_id
1 'polypeptide(L)'
;MTQVNDKKLPVWLAVTAESAVVTLSRPSDANGVKVETLTLRAPAVREVRAADRASNGDDEQRELMLFAGLAEVGLKDLEGLKLVDYRRVQAAYSRLAPDTDYSTSMPSWLSVTTDNVLVTLSCPSQINGVMVDKLALRSPTVRDVRSANREAGGDDEQRELVLFAELAGAPVADLEGLKLVDFNRLQAGYFRLDQDNGV
;
A
#
# COMPACT_ATOMS: atom_id res chain seq x y z
N MET A 1 14.32 -12.21 -22.71
CA MET A 1 12.87 -12.49 -22.63
C MET A 1 12.60 -13.05 -21.24
N THR A 2 12.36 -12.19 -20.27
CA THR A 2 12.09 -12.59 -18.89
C THR A 2 10.59 -12.84 -18.80
N GLN A 3 10.20 -14.08 -18.57
CA GLN A 3 8.81 -14.46 -18.35
C GLN A 3 8.33 -13.74 -17.08
N VAL A 4 7.52 -12.74 -17.25
CA VAL A 4 6.59 -12.29 -16.22
C VAL A 4 5.74 -13.52 -15.91
N ASN A 5 5.87 -14.02 -14.70
CA ASN A 5 5.13 -15.20 -14.22
C ASN A 5 3.66 -14.80 -14.08
N ASP A 6 2.94 -14.81 -15.19
CA ASP A 6 1.51 -14.54 -15.27
C ASP A 6 0.79 -15.73 -14.64
N LYS A 7 0.92 -15.85 -13.29
CA LYS A 7 0.12 -16.81 -12.53
C LYS A 7 -1.33 -16.43 -12.74
N LYS A 8 -1.98 -17.15 -13.66
CA LYS A 8 -3.41 -17.03 -13.95
C LYS A 8 -4.16 -16.91 -12.62
N LEU A 9 -4.89 -15.81 -12.46
CA LEU A 9 -5.68 -15.59 -11.25
C LEU A 9 -6.67 -16.76 -11.06
N PRO A 10 -6.89 -17.20 -9.82
CA PRO A 10 -7.90 -18.20 -9.55
C PRO A 10 -9.29 -17.67 -9.93
N VAL A 11 -10.18 -18.56 -10.34
CA VAL A 11 -11.53 -18.22 -10.84
C VAL A 11 -12.39 -17.45 -9.83
N TRP A 12 -12.09 -17.54 -8.55
CA TRP A 12 -12.79 -16.82 -7.48
C TRP A 12 -12.24 -15.41 -7.22
N LEU A 13 -11.23 -14.96 -7.97
CA LEU A 13 -10.55 -13.68 -7.74
C LEU A 13 -10.45 -12.87 -9.03
N ALA A 14 -10.97 -11.65 -9.01
CA ALA A 14 -10.73 -10.63 -10.03
C ALA A 14 -10.01 -9.44 -9.37
N VAL A 15 -8.95 -8.92 -10.00
CA VAL A 15 -8.12 -7.84 -9.44
C VAL A 15 -7.94 -6.74 -10.48
N THR A 16 -8.09 -5.49 -10.03
CA THR A 16 -7.72 -4.27 -10.74
C THR A 16 -6.69 -3.48 -9.94
N ALA A 17 -6.23 -2.35 -10.43
CA ALA A 17 -5.36 -1.45 -9.66
C ALA A 17 -6.06 -0.82 -8.44
N GLU A 18 -7.39 -0.78 -8.43
CA GLU A 18 -8.19 -0.10 -7.41
C GLU A 18 -8.90 -1.05 -6.46
N SER A 19 -9.17 -2.28 -6.88
CA SER A 19 -9.98 -3.22 -6.10
C SER A 19 -9.73 -4.68 -6.46
N ALA A 20 -10.12 -5.56 -5.54
CA ALA A 20 -10.20 -7.00 -5.76
C ALA A 20 -11.61 -7.51 -5.41
N VAL A 21 -12.20 -8.30 -6.30
CA VAL A 21 -13.48 -8.96 -6.07
C VAL A 21 -13.22 -10.42 -5.74
N VAL A 22 -13.68 -10.84 -4.57
CA VAL A 22 -13.56 -12.21 -4.04
C VAL A 22 -14.92 -12.89 -4.13
N THR A 23 -15.00 -13.97 -4.91
CA THR A 23 -16.19 -14.85 -4.88
C THR A 23 -16.10 -15.80 -3.70
N LEU A 24 -17.12 -15.77 -2.84
CA LEU A 24 -17.21 -16.62 -1.66
C LEU A 24 -17.54 -18.07 -2.04
N SER A 25 -17.13 -19.03 -1.21
CA SER A 25 -17.45 -20.45 -1.41
C SER A 25 -18.94 -20.73 -1.21
N ARG A 26 -19.61 -19.88 -0.47
CA ARG A 26 -21.06 -19.85 -0.25
C ARG A 26 -21.47 -18.43 0.17
N PRO A 27 -22.76 -18.05 -0.04
CA PRO A 27 -23.27 -16.77 0.43
C PRO A 27 -23.02 -16.56 1.94
N SER A 28 -22.56 -15.39 2.32
CA SER A 28 -22.33 -14.98 3.71
C SER A 28 -23.03 -13.66 4.00
N ASP A 29 -23.21 -13.34 5.28
CA ASP A 29 -23.79 -12.05 5.67
C ASP A 29 -22.77 -10.93 5.53
N ALA A 30 -23.20 -9.80 4.99
CA ALA A 30 -22.45 -8.55 4.94
C ALA A 30 -23.45 -7.41 5.15
N ASN A 31 -23.30 -6.66 6.25
CA ASN A 31 -24.19 -5.55 6.61
C ASN A 31 -25.69 -5.96 6.63
N GLY A 32 -25.99 -7.18 7.09
CA GLY A 32 -27.37 -7.71 7.16
C GLY A 32 -27.94 -8.24 5.84
N VAL A 33 -27.15 -8.33 4.78
CA VAL A 33 -27.53 -8.85 3.47
C VAL A 33 -26.68 -10.07 3.12
N LYS A 34 -27.28 -11.07 2.48
CA LYS A 34 -26.54 -12.22 1.93
C LYS A 34 -25.84 -11.81 0.63
N VAL A 35 -24.53 -11.98 0.61
CA VAL A 35 -23.66 -11.69 -0.56
C VAL A 35 -22.92 -12.93 -1.01
N GLU A 36 -22.67 -13.04 -2.31
CA GLU A 36 -21.85 -14.10 -2.92
C GLU A 36 -20.43 -13.63 -3.20
N THR A 37 -20.20 -12.32 -3.15
CA THR A 37 -18.90 -11.70 -3.40
C THR A 37 -18.59 -10.63 -2.36
N LEU A 38 -17.30 -10.45 -2.05
CA LEU A 38 -16.78 -9.29 -1.30
C LEU A 38 -15.84 -8.52 -2.22
N THR A 39 -15.95 -7.20 -2.19
CA THR A 39 -15.05 -6.30 -2.93
C THR A 39 -14.17 -5.57 -1.93
N LEU A 40 -12.86 -5.80 -2.03
CA LEU A 40 -11.86 -5.05 -1.27
C LEU A 40 -11.33 -3.93 -2.17
N ARG A 41 -11.36 -2.69 -1.70
CA ARG A 41 -10.63 -1.61 -2.37
C ARG A 41 -9.13 -1.67 -2.02
N ALA A 42 -8.29 -1.14 -2.88
CA ALA A 42 -6.86 -1.05 -2.62
C ALA A 42 -6.59 -0.15 -1.40
N PRO A 43 -5.78 -0.60 -0.43
CA PRO A 43 -5.53 0.13 0.81
C PRO A 43 -4.76 1.42 0.56
N ALA A 44 -5.13 2.50 1.24
CA ALA A 44 -4.32 3.70 1.37
C ALA A 44 -3.43 3.60 2.61
N VAL A 45 -2.30 4.32 2.63
CA VAL A 45 -1.35 4.35 3.76
C VAL A 45 -2.05 4.69 5.07
N ARG A 46 -2.91 5.71 5.07
CA ARG A 46 -3.66 6.14 6.27
C ARG A 46 -4.52 5.05 6.89
N GLU A 47 -5.04 4.12 6.09
CA GLU A 47 -5.93 3.05 6.55
C GLU A 47 -5.15 1.96 7.26
N VAL A 48 -4.00 1.59 6.70
CA VAL A 48 -3.09 0.64 7.33
C VAL A 48 -2.60 1.19 8.68
N ARG A 49 -2.14 2.44 8.70
CA ARG A 49 -1.72 3.11 9.94
C ARG A 49 -2.84 3.26 10.98
N ALA A 50 -4.08 3.51 10.52
CA ALA A 50 -5.23 3.57 11.42
C ALA A 50 -5.52 2.21 12.05
N ALA A 51 -5.44 1.12 11.27
CA ALA A 51 -5.61 -0.23 11.78
C ALA A 51 -4.48 -0.61 12.76
N ASP A 52 -3.22 -0.28 12.46
CA ASP A 52 -2.07 -0.49 13.36
C ASP A 52 -2.27 0.19 14.72
N ARG A 53 -2.63 1.46 14.71
CA ARG A 53 -2.88 2.22 15.95
C ARG A 53 -4.05 1.68 16.74
N ALA A 54 -5.12 1.24 16.06
CA ALA A 54 -6.34 0.76 16.70
C ALA A 54 -6.18 -0.66 17.29
N SER A 55 -5.28 -1.48 16.74
CA SER A 55 -5.05 -2.86 17.17
C SER A 55 -4.19 -2.98 18.43
N ASN A 56 -3.50 -1.92 18.84
CA ASN A 56 -2.59 -1.91 19.99
C ASN A 56 -1.55 -3.06 19.96
N GLY A 57 -1.04 -3.42 18.77
CA GLY A 57 -0.04 -4.47 18.56
C GLY A 57 -0.62 -5.89 18.41
N ASP A 58 -1.93 -6.03 18.29
CA ASP A 58 -2.58 -7.30 17.95
C ASP A 58 -2.70 -7.42 16.43
N ASP A 59 -1.89 -8.29 15.83
CA ASP A 59 -1.82 -8.48 14.37
C ASP A 59 -3.12 -9.06 13.80
N GLU A 60 -3.81 -9.96 14.51
CA GLU A 60 -5.09 -10.52 14.05
C GLU A 60 -6.18 -9.44 14.04
N GLN A 61 -6.23 -8.65 15.11
CA GLN A 61 -7.19 -7.54 15.22
C GLN A 61 -6.92 -6.47 14.15
N ARG A 62 -5.64 -6.16 13.89
CA ARG A 62 -5.22 -5.24 12.83
C ARG A 62 -5.72 -5.70 11.46
N GLU A 63 -5.47 -6.95 11.12
CA GLU A 63 -5.88 -7.52 9.84
C GLU A 63 -7.40 -7.48 9.67
N LEU A 64 -8.16 -7.91 10.68
CA LEU A 64 -9.61 -7.88 10.67
C LEU A 64 -10.16 -6.46 10.49
N MET A 65 -9.64 -5.48 11.24
CA MET A 65 -10.05 -4.08 11.14
C MET A 65 -9.76 -3.51 9.75
N LEU A 66 -8.57 -3.79 9.22
CA LEU A 66 -8.19 -3.33 7.90
C LEU A 66 -9.10 -3.91 6.83
N PHE A 67 -9.30 -5.22 6.82
CA PHE A 67 -10.15 -5.88 5.81
C PHE A 67 -11.61 -5.46 5.92
N ALA A 68 -12.14 -5.29 7.13
CA ALA A 68 -13.49 -4.78 7.34
C ALA A 68 -13.66 -3.38 6.71
N GLY A 69 -12.70 -2.50 6.94
CA GLY A 69 -12.69 -1.15 6.35
C GLY A 69 -12.55 -1.18 4.82
N LEU A 70 -11.68 -2.05 4.27
CA LEU A 70 -11.48 -2.15 2.83
C LEU A 70 -12.66 -2.80 2.11
N ALA A 71 -13.37 -3.72 2.74
CA ALA A 71 -14.55 -4.36 2.20
C ALA A 71 -15.86 -3.63 2.55
N GLU A 72 -15.80 -2.59 3.39
CA GLU A 72 -16.96 -1.82 3.88
C GLU A 72 -18.01 -2.71 4.57
N VAL A 73 -17.55 -3.70 5.34
CA VAL A 73 -18.41 -4.62 6.11
C VAL A 73 -18.11 -4.54 7.60
N GLY A 74 -19.01 -5.08 8.43
CA GLY A 74 -18.77 -5.17 9.87
C GLY A 74 -17.69 -6.19 10.23
N LEU A 75 -16.95 -5.96 11.33
CA LEU A 75 -15.98 -6.93 11.85
C LEU A 75 -16.61 -8.32 12.04
N LYS A 76 -17.83 -8.37 12.60
CA LYS A 76 -18.57 -9.61 12.82
C LYS A 76 -18.91 -10.34 11.53
N ASP A 77 -19.09 -9.63 10.42
CA ASP A 77 -19.36 -10.23 9.13
C ASP A 77 -18.12 -10.98 8.61
N LEU A 78 -16.91 -10.39 8.81
CA LEU A 78 -15.64 -11.06 8.49
C LEU A 78 -15.36 -12.25 9.40
N GLU A 79 -15.59 -12.11 10.71
CA GLU A 79 -15.47 -13.21 11.68
C GLU A 79 -16.44 -14.36 11.37
N GLY A 80 -17.59 -14.05 10.78
CA GLY A 80 -18.60 -15.03 10.35
C GLY A 80 -18.26 -15.75 9.04
N LEU A 81 -17.22 -15.33 8.31
CA LEU A 81 -16.79 -16.02 7.09
C LEU A 81 -16.24 -17.42 7.40
N LYS A 82 -16.39 -18.32 6.44
CA LYS A 82 -15.61 -19.55 6.47
C LYS A 82 -14.12 -19.23 6.34
N LEU A 83 -13.30 -20.01 7.02
CA LEU A 83 -11.84 -19.85 6.95
C LEU A 83 -11.29 -19.89 5.51
N VAL A 84 -11.90 -20.70 4.62
CA VAL A 84 -11.52 -20.72 3.19
C VAL A 84 -11.79 -19.38 2.52
N ASP A 85 -12.88 -18.71 2.85
CA ASP A 85 -13.26 -17.42 2.26
C ASP A 85 -12.41 -16.29 2.88
N TYR A 86 -12.13 -16.35 4.17
CA TYR A 86 -11.19 -15.43 4.82
C TYR A 86 -9.79 -15.52 4.19
N ARG A 87 -9.28 -16.73 3.91
CA ARG A 87 -8.00 -16.92 3.20
C ARG A 87 -8.03 -16.37 1.77
N ARG A 88 -9.19 -16.38 1.10
CA ARG A 88 -9.36 -15.73 -0.20
C ARG A 88 -9.25 -14.20 -0.07
N VAL A 89 -9.82 -13.63 1.00
CA VAL A 89 -9.69 -12.20 1.31
C VAL A 89 -8.23 -11.83 1.56
N GLN A 90 -7.50 -12.60 2.37
CA GLN A 90 -6.05 -12.42 2.59
C GLN A 90 -5.26 -12.46 1.27
N ALA A 91 -5.54 -13.45 0.43
CA ALA A 91 -4.89 -13.57 -0.88
C ALA A 91 -5.24 -12.41 -1.84
N ALA A 92 -6.47 -11.89 -1.77
CA ALA A 92 -6.87 -10.71 -2.53
C ALA A 92 -6.12 -9.46 -2.06
N TYR A 93 -6.00 -9.26 -0.75
CA TYR A 93 -5.22 -8.17 -0.16
C TYR A 93 -3.75 -8.21 -0.60
N SER A 94 -3.11 -9.38 -0.54
CA SER A 94 -1.70 -9.54 -0.99
C SER A 94 -1.51 -9.21 -2.48
N ARG A 95 -2.57 -9.21 -3.29
CA ARG A 95 -2.51 -8.77 -4.69
C ARG A 95 -2.69 -7.27 -4.85
N LEU A 96 -3.45 -6.64 -3.95
CA LEU A 96 -3.63 -5.18 -3.93
C LEU A 96 -2.43 -4.44 -3.32
N ALA A 97 -1.75 -5.08 -2.39
CA ALA A 97 -0.57 -4.56 -1.71
C ALA A 97 0.55 -5.61 -1.71
N PRO A 98 1.13 -5.92 -2.87
CA PRO A 98 2.20 -6.90 -2.96
C PRO A 98 3.45 -6.39 -2.22
N ASP A 99 4.14 -7.30 -1.54
CA ASP A 99 5.49 -7.05 -1.06
C ASP A 99 6.39 -6.77 -2.27
N THR A 100 7.08 -5.66 -2.23
CA THR A 100 7.96 -5.27 -3.34
C THR A 100 9.34 -5.85 -3.09
N ASP A 101 9.73 -6.87 -3.88
CA ASP A 101 11.11 -7.36 -3.88
C ASP A 101 11.99 -6.39 -4.67
N TYR A 102 12.89 -5.73 -3.98
CA TYR A 102 13.77 -4.69 -4.51
C TYR A 102 15.10 -5.22 -5.06
N SER A 103 15.34 -6.53 -5.03
CA SER A 103 16.69 -7.07 -5.04
C SER A 103 17.33 -7.28 -6.41
N THR A 104 16.58 -7.35 -7.52
CA THR A 104 17.16 -7.98 -8.73
C THR A 104 17.09 -7.22 -10.05
N SER A 105 16.17 -6.30 -10.26
CA SER A 105 16.09 -5.53 -11.51
C SER A 105 15.40 -4.18 -11.33
N MET A 106 15.74 -3.22 -12.17
CA MET A 106 15.04 -1.92 -12.23
C MET A 106 13.62 -2.15 -12.75
N PRO A 107 12.59 -1.96 -11.93
CA PRO A 107 11.22 -2.14 -12.40
C PRO A 107 10.81 -1.00 -13.34
N SER A 108 9.89 -1.27 -14.26
CA SER A 108 9.45 -0.31 -15.28
C SER A 108 8.77 0.94 -14.71
N TRP A 109 8.26 0.87 -13.48
CA TRP A 109 7.63 2.00 -12.78
C TRP A 109 8.64 2.91 -12.06
N LEU A 110 9.94 2.58 -12.03
CA LEU A 110 11.00 3.32 -11.33
C LEU A 110 12.04 3.83 -12.31
N SER A 111 12.37 5.12 -12.20
CA SER A 111 13.52 5.73 -12.86
C SER A 111 14.39 6.41 -11.82
N VAL A 112 15.69 6.10 -11.82
CA VAL A 112 16.66 6.61 -10.85
C VAL A 112 17.69 7.46 -11.59
N THR A 113 17.97 8.63 -11.04
CA THR A 113 19.06 9.53 -11.45
C THR A 113 19.95 9.81 -10.24
N THR A 114 21.04 10.53 -10.43
CA THR A 114 21.93 10.94 -9.33
C THR A 114 21.21 11.81 -8.29
N ASP A 115 20.26 12.63 -8.72
CA ASP A 115 19.65 13.67 -7.88
C ASP A 115 18.23 13.32 -7.41
N ASN A 116 17.57 12.39 -8.08
CA ASN A 116 16.19 12.03 -7.77
C ASN A 116 15.81 10.63 -8.24
N VAL A 117 14.72 10.13 -7.69
CA VAL A 117 13.95 9.01 -8.26
C VAL A 117 12.59 9.51 -8.72
N LEU A 118 12.10 8.93 -9.82
CA LEU A 118 10.76 9.15 -10.33
C LEU A 118 10.00 7.83 -10.27
N VAL A 119 8.90 7.81 -9.53
CA VAL A 119 8.02 6.65 -9.35
C VAL A 119 6.75 6.87 -10.16
N THR A 120 6.43 5.93 -11.05
CA THR A 120 5.12 5.87 -11.71
C THR A 120 4.12 5.20 -10.76
N LEU A 121 3.03 5.90 -10.47
CA LEU A 121 1.97 5.43 -9.57
C LEU A 121 1.11 4.35 -10.26
N SER A 122 0.51 3.48 -9.47
CA SER A 122 -0.41 2.44 -9.96
C SER A 122 -1.72 3.02 -10.50
N CYS A 123 -2.13 4.16 -9.94
CA CYS A 123 -3.21 5.00 -10.41
C CYS A 123 -2.91 6.47 -10.10
N PRO A 124 -3.48 7.43 -10.85
CA PRO A 124 -3.32 8.84 -10.54
C PRO A 124 -3.75 9.17 -9.12
N SER A 125 -2.96 10.00 -8.43
CA SER A 125 -3.23 10.44 -7.06
C SER A 125 -3.15 11.95 -6.95
N GLN A 126 -3.88 12.53 -5.99
CA GLN A 126 -3.89 13.97 -5.76
C GLN A 126 -2.68 14.36 -4.90
N ILE A 127 -1.82 15.23 -5.46
CA ILE A 127 -0.65 15.80 -4.77
C ILE A 127 -0.68 17.30 -4.97
N ASN A 128 -0.60 18.07 -3.90
CA ASN A 128 -0.70 19.52 -3.93
C ASN A 128 -1.95 20.03 -4.68
N GLY A 129 -3.07 19.33 -4.56
CA GLY A 129 -4.32 19.66 -5.24
C GLY A 129 -4.38 19.31 -6.72
N VAL A 130 -3.34 18.67 -7.29
CA VAL A 130 -3.25 18.28 -8.71
C VAL A 130 -3.21 16.75 -8.81
N MET A 131 -3.92 16.19 -9.80
CA MET A 131 -3.83 14.76 -10.13
C MET A 131 -2.52 14.48 -10.88
N VAL A 132 -1.69 13.59 -10.32
CA VAL A 132 -0.42 13.18 -10.89
C VAL A 132 -0.36 11.66 -11.08
N ASP A 133 0.29 11.20 -12.13
CA ASP A 133 0.57 9.79 -12.41
C ASP A 133 1.99 9.38 -12.01
N LYS A 134 2.82 10.35 -11.62
CA LYS A 134 4.21 10.14 -11.20
C LYS A 134 4.54 11.04 -10.03
N LEU A 135 5.40 10.53 -9.14
CA LEU A 135 5.92 11.28 -8.01
C LEU A 135 7.44 11.17 -7.98
N ALA A 136 8.10 12.31 -7.83
CA ALA A 136 9.55 12.39 -7.72
C ALA A 136 9.96 12.56 -6.25
N LEU A 137 11.00 11.85 -5.81
CA LEU A 137 11.71 12.14 -4.57
C LEU A 137 13.10 12.65 -4.91
N ARG A 138 13.46 13.84 -4.44
CA ARG A 138 14.85 14.32 -4.53
C ARG A 138 15.77 13.54 -3.59
N SER A 139 17.04 13.54 -3.85
CA SER A 139 18.04 12.99 -2.93
C SER A 139 17.96 13.67 -1.57
N PRO A 140 18.00 12.89 -0.46
CA PRO A 140 17.92 13.42 0.88
C PRO A 140 19.23 14.10 1.28
N THR A 141 19.13 15.13 2.11
CA THR A 141 20.26 15.70 2.84
C THR A 141 20.23 15.23 4.30
N VAL A 142 21.36 15.31 4.99
CA VAL A 142 21.42 15.04 6.44
C VAL A 142 20.45 15.93 7.21
N ARG A 143 20.20 17.15 6.72
CA ARG A 143 19.23 18.07 7.34
C ARG A 143 17.82 17.52 7.26
N ASP A 144 17.40 16.99 6.11
CA ASP A 144 16.06 16.43 5.89
C ASP A 144 15.82 15.25 6.86
N VAL A 145 16.76 14.32 6.93
CA VAL A 145 16.67 13.16 7.84
C VAL A 145 16.59 13.61 9.31
N ARG A 146 17.40 14.60 9.72
CA ARG A 146 17.35 15.14 11.09
C ARG A 146 16.06 15.89 11.39
N SER A 147 15.48 16.56 10.40
CA SER A 147 14.20 17.25 10.54
C SER A 147 13.08 16.24 10.75
N ALA A 148 13.02 15.22 9.88
CA ALA A 148 12.04 14.14 9.98
C ALA A 148 12.13 13.38 11.33
N ASN A 149 13.34 13.06 11.79
CA ASN A 149 13.55 12.42 13.09
C ASN A 149 12.98 13.24 14.27
N ARG A 150 13.17 14.57 14.23
CA ARG A 150 12.63 15.45 15.30
C ARG A 150 11.12 15.54 15.29
N GLU A 151 10.54 15.62 14.10
CA GLU A 151 9.09 15.77 13.92
C GLU A 151 8.35 14.47 14.26
N ALA A 152 8.95 13.33 13.96
CA ALA A 152 8.38 12.02 14.20
C ALA A 152 8.33 11.62 15.70
N GLY A 153 9.13 12.23 16.55
CA GLY A 153 9.09 11.96 18.00
C GLY A 153 9.39 10.51 18.40
N GLY A 154 10.09 9.75 17.55
CA GLY A 154 10.44 8.34 17.79
C GLY A 154 9.51 7.32 17.08
N ASP A 155 8.54 7.77 16.32
CA ASP A 155 7.70 6.93 15.46
C ASP A 155 8.39 6.77 14.09
N ASP A 156 8.88 5.57 13.78
CA ASP A 156 9.62 5.28 12.55
C ASP A 156 8.76 5.43 11.29
N GLU A 157 7.48 5.05 11.34
CA GLU A 157 6.56 5.21 10.22
C GLU A 157 6.24 6.70 9.97
N GLN A 158 6.05 7.46 11.04
CA GLN A 158 5.85 8.91 10.93
C GLN A 158 7.10 9.59 10.36
N ARG A 159 8.28 9.16 10.78
CA ARG A 159 9.56 9.67 10.26
C ARG A 159 9.66 9.49 8.75
N GLU A 160 9.33 8.30 8.26
CA GLU A 160 9.40 8.00 6.84
C GLU A 160 8.40 8.84 6.03
N LEU A 161 7.17 8.96 6.50
CA LEU A 161 6.15 9.80 5.88
C LEU A 161 6.57 11.27 5.80
N VAL A 162 7.06 11.82 6.89
CA VAL A 162 7.56 13.21 6.94
C VAL A 162 8.72 13.41 5.98
N LEU A 163 9.68 12.47 5.99
CA LEU A 163 10.83 12.53 5.09
C LEU A 163 10.40 12.49 3.63
N PHE A 164 9.56 11.54 3.24
CA PHE A 164 9.11 11.43 1.85
C PHE A 164 8.26 12.63 1.42
N ALA A 165 7.44 13.17 2.31
CA ALA A 165 6.67 14.38 2.05
C ALA A 165 7.59 15.56 1.74
N GLU A 166 8.65 15.76 2.53
CA GLU A 166 9.65 16.80 2.29
C GLU A 166 10.42 16.58 0.98
N LEU A 167 10.85 15.34 0.71
CA LEU A 167 11.59 15.01 -0.51
C LEU A 167 10.74 15.13 -1.78
N ALA A 168 9.43 14.87 -1.68
CA ALA A 168 8.47 15.03 -2.76
C ALA A 168 7.96 16.47 -2.91
N GLY A 169 8.19 17.35 -1.95
CA GLY A 169 7.58 18.69 -1.90
C GLY A 169 6.05 18.63 -1.77
N ALA A 170 5.52 17.66 -1.03
CA ALA A 170 4.10 17.39 -0.85
C ALA A 170 3.71 17.41 0.64
N PRO A 171 2.43 17.71 0.97
CA PRO A 171 1.93 17.53 2.33
C PRO A 171 1.95 16.06 2.76
N VAL A 172 2.21 15.79 4.05
CA VAL A 172 2.13 14.43 4.62
C VAL A 172 0.76 13.79 4.35
N ALA A 173 -0.32 14.56 4.45
CA ALA A 173 -1.68 14.07 4.21
C ALA A 173 -1.89 13.53 2.77
N ASP A 174 -1.19 14.09 1.77
CA ASP A 174 -1.25 13.61 0.39
C ASP A 174 -0.55 12.27 0.26
N LEU A 175 0.60 12.07 0.94
CA LEU A 175 1.30 10.79 0.97
C LEU A 175 0.50 9.73 1.75
N GLU A 176 -0.16 10.10 2.83
CA GLU A 176 -1.09 9.22 3.54
C GLU A 176 -2.29 8.80 2.67
N GLY A 177 -2.64 9.63 1.70
CA GLY A 177 -3.69 9.35 0.71
C GLY A 177 -3.28 8.42 -0.42
N LEU A 178 -1.98 8.18 -0.62
CA LEU A 178 -1.47 7.26 -1.64
C LEU A 178 -1.95 5.82 -1.37
N LYS A 179 -2.11 5.05 -2.45
CA LYS A 179 -2.24 3.60 -2.32
C LYS A 179 -0.98 3.03 -1.67
N LEU A 180 -1.16 2.03 -0.82
CA LEU A 180 -0.03 1.36 -0.14
C LEU A 180 1.01 0.85 -1.13
N VAL A 181 0.58 0.27 -2.25
CA VAL A 181 1.49 -0.19 -3.32
C VAL A 181 2.37 0.94 -3.87
N ASP A 182 1.84 2.15 -3.98
CA ASP A 182 2.59 3.30 -4.48
C ASP A 182 3.54 3.86 -3.43
N PHE A 183 3.15 3.84 -2.17
CA PHE A 183 4.04 4.18 -1.07
C PHE A 183 5.20 3.18 -0.96
N ASN A 184 4.93 1.87 -1.07
CA ASN A 184 5.99 0.84 -1.13
C ASN A 184 6.95 1.07 -2.32
N ARG A 185 6.44 1.56 -3.46
CA ARG A 185 7.30 1.97 -4.59
C ARG A 185 8.18 3.17 -4.27
N LEU A 186 7.67 4.15 -3.50
CA LEU A 186 8.48 5.29 -3.02
C LEU A 186 9.59 4.81 -2.08
N GLN A 187 9.28 3.92 -1.15
CA GLN A 187 10.27 3.29 -0.27
C GLN A 187 11.38 2.59 -1.09
N ALA A 188 10.98 1.81 -2.11
CA ALA A 188 11.91 1.17 -3.01
C ALA A 188 12.81 2.15 -3.76
N GLY A 189 12.23 3.23 -4.25
CA GLY A 189 12.95 4.30 -4.92
C GLY A 189 13.93 4.99 -3.99
N TYR A 190 13.47 5.35 -2.79
CA TYR A 190 14.29 5.98 -1.77
C TYR A 190 15.49 5.11 -1.37
N PHE A 191 15.27 3.83 -1.12
CA PHE A 191 16.32 2.89 -0.78
C PHE A 191 17.44 2.84 -1.83
N ARG A 192 17.10 3.01 -3.11
CA ARG A 192 18.08 3.06 -4.21
C ARG A 192 18.81 4.40 -4.32
N LEU A 193 18.21 5.50 -3.85
CA LEU A 193 18.92 6.78 -3.75
C LEU A 193 19.94 6.80 -2.60
N ASP A 194 19.61 6.13 -1.49
CA ASP A 194 20.45 6.11 -0.30
C ASP A 194 21.63 5.12 -0.43
N GLN A 195 21.53 4.15 -1.31
CA GLN A 195 22.65 3.27 -1.63
C GLN A 195 23.57 3.97 -2.62
N ASP A 196 24.84 4.12 -2.22
CA ASP A 196 25.93 4.51 -3.12
C ASP A 196 26.10 3.41 -4.18
N ASN A 197 25.30 3.50 -5.25
CA ASN A 197 25.31 2.56 -6.37
C ASN A 197 26.53 2.82 -7.27
N GLY A 198 27.71 2.95 -6.66
CA GLY A 198 29.03 2.94 -7.31
C GLY A 198 29.00 3.30 -8.81
N VAL A 199 28.79 4.58 -9.13
CA VAL A 199 28.95 5.10 -10.49
C VAL A 199 30.43 5.31 -10.73
#